data_90a458dc636ca34a1562c21c65ba82d0
#
_entry.id   90a458dc636ca34a1562c21c65ba82d0
#
_cell.length_a   1.000
_cell.length_b   1.000
_cell.length_c   1.000
_cell.angle_alpha   90.00
_cell.angle_beta   90.00
_cell.angle_gamma   90.00
#
_symmetry.space_group_name_H-M   'P 1'
#
loop_
_entity.id
_entity.type
_entity.pdbx_description
1 polymer ?
#
loop_
_entity_poly.entity_id
_entity_poly.type
_entity_poly.pdbx_seq_one_letter_code
_entity_poly.pdbx_strand_id
1 'polypeptide(L)'
;VTVNVLPLTIVRINPNFEDITDKPIGTAFEQLGLAEAGSMDVMRGDPQKTTIMSDTVVWDKNQYDPNTPYEQRITGRLVLSTWKDYIAPPEGASTVSVKVKLKYDPVVPVIVTAPTFRWTKGDFRLGDNQIFVSETFQIGTETLPEEADEIGALIGGEARVGGKKIDGTFSFKAGTPKWFSAAGTYNVTVVFTPSDTVRYAPAECTIPIEAVKRTLLSI
;
A
#
# COMPACT_ATOMS: atom_id res chain seq x y z
N VAL A 1 -8.74 4.47 -65.60
CA VAL A 1 -9.41 4.83 -64.34
C VAL A 1 -8.42 4.55 -63.24
N THR A 2 -7.95 5.61 -62.59
CA THR A 2 -7.06 5.47 -61.41
C THR A 2 -7.95 5.31 -60.21
N VAL A 3 -7.89 4.14 -59.54
CA VAL A 3 -8.63 3.89 -58.31
C VAL A 3 -7.71 4.25 -57.13
N ASN A 4 -8.06 5.30 -56.40
CA ASN A 4 -7.36 5.67 -55.17
C ASN A 4 -7.89 4.79 -54.03
N VAL A 5 -7.06 3.89 -53.55
CA VAL A 5 -7.39 3.09 -52.35
C VAL A 5 -6.94 3.87 -51.13
N LEU A 6 -7.91 4.38 -50.35
CA LEU A 6 -7.63 5.05 -49.09
C LEU A 6 -7.33 4.05 -48.02
N PRO A 7 -6.33 4.27 -47.14
CA PRO A 7 -6.04 3.40 -46.03
C PRO A 7 -7.19 3.41 -45.02
N LEU A 8 -7.42 2.28 -44.39
CA LEU A 8 -8.36 2.17 -43.26
C LEU A 8 -7.77 2.87 -42.04
N THR A 9 -8.61 3.58 -41.31
CA THR A 9 -8.17 4.26 -40.06
C THR A 9 -8.56 3.47 -38.83
N ILE A 10 -7.62 3.24 -37.94
CA ILE A 10 -7.91 2.66 -36.61
C ILE A 10 -8.69 3.69 -35.80
N VAL A 11 -9.88 3.32 -35.37
CA VAL A 11 -10.75 4.16 -34.50
C VAL A 11 -10.48 3.87 -33.03
N ARG A 12 -10.31 2.60 -32.71
CA ARG A 12 -10.13 2.13 -31.35
C ARG A 12 -9.41 0.78 -31.32
N ILE A 13 -8.52 0.60 -30.35
CA ILE A 13 -8.02 -0.71 -29.95
C ILE A 13 -8.96 -1.21 -28.88
N ASN A 14 -9.47 -2.43 -29.04
CA ASN A 14 -10.34 -3.05 -28.03
C ASN A 14 -9.48 -3.61 -26.91
N PRO A 15 -9.56 -3.06 -25.69
CA PRO A 15 -8.77 -3.54 -24.57
C PRO A 15 -9.44 -4.80 -23.96
N ASN A 16 -9.29 -5.95 -24.61
CA ASN A 16 -9.70 -7.24 -24.03
C ASN A 16 -8.59 -7.80 -23.12
N PHE A 17 -7.90 -6.91 -22.42
CA PHE A 17 -6.83 -7.29 -21.50
C PHE A 17 -7.35 -7.11 -20.08
N GLU A 18 -7.52 -8.22 -19.39
CA GLU A 18 -7.90 -8.22 -17.99
C GLU A 18 -6.70 -7.85 -17.12
N ASP A 19 -6.95 -7.13 -16.03
CA ASP A 19 -5.95 -6.84 -15.04
C ASP A 19 -5.50 -8.14 -14.36
N ILE A 20 -4.19 -8.26 -14.10
CA ILE A 20 -3.59 -9.46 -13.51
C ILE A 20 -3.45 -9.25 -12.01
N THR A 21 -4.20 -10.04 -11.22
CA THR A 21 -4.23 -9.93 -9.75
C THR A 21 -4.03 -11.26 -9.04
N ASP A 22 -3.87 -12.36 -9.78
CA ASP A 22 -3.85 -13.73 -9.25
C ASP A 22 -2.45 -14.35 -9.15
N LYS A 23 -1.45 -13.71 -9.73
CA LYS A 23 -0.08 -14.22 -9.78
C LYS A 23 0.70 -13.91 -8.50
N PRO A 24 1.49 -14.86 -7.98
CA PRO A 24 2.33 -14.61 -6.80
C PRO A 24 3.51 -13.69 -7.13
N ILE A 25 4.06 -13.05 -6.09
CA ILE A 25 5.33 -12.31 -6.22
C ILE A 25 6.44 -13.25 -6.70
N GLY A 26 7.36 -12.72 -7.52
CA GLY A 26 8.39 -13.51 -8.17
C GLY A 26 7.98 -14.12 -9.52
N THR A 27 6.71 -13.96 -9.96
CA THR A 27 6.27 -14.42 -11.28
C THR A 27 7.09 -13.74 -12.38
N ALA A 28 7.68 -14.51 -13.28
CA ALA A 28 8.40 -13.97 -14.41
C ALA A 28 7.44 -13.31 -15.41
N PHE A 29 7.94 -12.34 -16.18
CA PHE A 29 7.13 -11.59 -17.15
C PHE A 29 6.39 -12.53 -18.12
N GLU A 30 7.05 -13.54 -18.64
CA GLU A 30 6.53 -14.50 -19.58
C GLU A 30 5.40 -15.39 -19.00
N GLN A 31 5.32 -15.46 -17.67
CA GLN A 31 4.31 -16.24 -16.94
C GLN A 31 3.07 -15.41 -16.57
N LEU A 32 3.07 -14.11 -16.86
CA LEU A 32 1.92 -13.25 -16.58
C LEU A 32 0.69 -13.64 -17.39
N GLY A 33 0.89 -14.25 -18.57
CA GLY A 33 -0.19 -14.61 -19.46
C GLY A 33 -0.76 -13.42 -20.24
N LEU A 34 0.07 -12.41 -20.50
CA LEU A 34 -0.30 -11.26 -21.32
C LEU A 34 -0.66 -11.71 -22.72
N ALA A 35 -1.79 -11.22 -23.24
CA ALA A 35 -2.21 -11.58 -24.59
C ALA A 35 -1.20 -11.10 -25.64
N GLU A 36 -0.86 -11.98 -26.57
CA GLU A 36 0.08 -11.70 -27.66
C GLU A 36 -0.60 -11.02 -28.86
N ALA A 37 -1.94 -11.03 -28.90
CA ALA A 37 -2.71 -10.41 -29.97
C ALA A 37 -3.89 -9.61 -29.39
N GLY A 38 -4.25 -8.53 -30.06
CA GLY A 38 -5.41 -7.71 -29.73
C GLY A 38 -6.36 -7.53 -30.91
N SER A 39 -7.52 -6.96 -30.66
CA SER A 39 -8.46 -6.56 -31.71
C SER A 39 -8.56 -5.04 -31.82
N MET A 40 -8.93 -4.54 -33.00
CA MET A 40 -9.09 -3.12 -33.24
C MET A 40 -10.35 -2.86 -34.07
N ASP A 41 -10.96 -1.70 -33.83
CA ASP A 41 -12.03 -1.19 -34.68
C ASP A 41 -11.41 -0.25 -35.70
N VAL A 42 -11.74 -0.48 -36.96
CA VAL A 42 -11.29 0.34 -38.09
C VAL A 42 -12.48 1.01 -38.76
N MET A 43 -12.26 2.20 -39.30
CA MET A 43 -13.24 2.90 -40.11
C MET A 43 -12.95 2.62 -41.58
N ARG A 44 -13.96 2.14 -42.27
CA ARG A 44 -13.93 1.90 -43.72
C ARG A 44 -14.94 2.82 -44.39
N GLY A 45 -14.49 4.00 -44.80
CA GLY A 45 -15.38 5.03 -45.30
C GLY A 45 -16.35 5.57 -44.23
N ASP A 46 -17.25 6.49 -44.59
CA ASP A 46 -18.27 7.03 -43.72
C ASP A 46 -19.42 6.00 -43.56
N PRO A 47 -19.86 5.67 -42.38
CA PRO A 47 -19.39 5.45 -41.01
C PRO A 47 -19.34 3.98 -40.58
N GLN A 48 -18.93 3.06 -41.43
CA GLN A 48 -18.91 1.62 -41.08
C GLN A 48 -17.67 1.26 -40.28
N LYS A 49 -17.87 0.98 -38.99
CA LYS A 49 -16.87 0.34 -38.12
C LYS A 49 -16.80 -1.15 -38.42
N THR A 50 -15.61 -1.67 -38.59
CA THR A 50 -15.36 -3.10 -38.74
C THR A 50 -14.33 -3.51 -37.67
N THR A 51 -14.60 -4.58 -36.93
CA THR A 51 -13.64 -5.18 -35.99
C THR A 51 -12.69 -6.07 -36.74
N ILE A 52 -11.41 -5.82 -36.61
CA ILE A 52 -10.35 -6.65 -37.19
C ILE A 52 -9.48 -7.20 -36.06
N MET A 53 -9.10 -8.48 -36.19
CA MET A 53 -8.07 -9.08 -35.33
C MET A 53 -6.73 -8.47 -35.67
N SER A 54 -6.00 -8.00 -34.69
CA SER A 54 -4.66 -7.47 -34.88
C SER A 54 -3.62 -8.58 -34.85
N ASP A 55 -2.42 -8.30 -35.35
CA ASP A 55 -1.36 -9.26 -35.41
C ASP A 55 -0.74 -9.53 -34.03
N THR A 56 -0.03 -8.57 -33.48
CA THR A 56 0.83 -8.80 -32.33
C THR A 56 0.84 -7.60 -31.40
N VAL A 57 0.78 -7.84 -30.10
CA VAL A 57 1.05 -6.84 -29.08
C VAL A 57 2.46 -7.07 -28.52
N VAL A 58 3.31 -6.07 -28.65
CA VAL A 58 4.65 -6.07 -28.05
C VAL A 58 4.60 -5.32 -26.74
N TRP A 59 4.75 -6.04 -25.65
CA TRP A 59 4.72 -5.50 -24.29
C TRP A 59 6.08 -4.97 -23.84
N ASP A 60 6.07 -3.84 -23.12
CA ASP A 60 7.29 -3.26 -22.57
C ASP A 60 7.65 -3.95 -21.24
N LYS A 61 8.57 -4.91 -21.32
CA LYS A 61 9.05 -5.67 -20.16
C LYS A 61 9.78 -4.82 -19.11
N ASN A 62 10.32 -3.64 -19.49
CA ASN A 62 11.04 -2.77 -18.56
C ASN A 62 10.12 -2.10 -17.54
N GLN A 63 8.82 -2.14 -17.76
CA GLN A 63 7.80 -1.61 -16.83
C GLN A 63 7.37 -2.63 -15.77
N TYR A 64 7.97 -3.81 -15.77
CA TYR A 64 7.62 -4.89 -14.86
C TYR A 64 8.76 -5.28 -13.93
N ASP A 65 8.46 -5.29 -12.62
CA ASP A 65 9.34 -5.83 -11.57
C ASP A 65 8.62 -6.97 -10.84
N PRO A 66 9.09 -8.23 -10.96
CA PRO A 66 8.48 -9.38 -10.30
C PRO A 66 8.54 -9.33 -8.76
N ASN A 67 9.37 -8.45 -8.18
CA ASN A 67 9.59 -8.37 -6.74
C ASN A 67 8.82 -7.23 -6.07
N THR A 68 8.03 -6.45 -6.82
CA THR A 68 7.22 -5.38 -6.23
C THR A 68 5.81 -5.86 -5.90
N PRO A 69 5.30 -5.61 -4.67
CA PRO A 69 3.93 -5.92 -4.29
C PRO A 69 2.92 -4.83 -4.72
N TYR A 70 3.41 -3.74 -5.30
CA TYR A 70 2.57 -2.62 -5.72
C TYR A 70 1.97 -2.84 -7.11
N GLU A 71 0.87 -2.12 -7.38
CA GLU A 71 0.28 -2.09 -8.72
C GLU A 71 1.28 -1.51 -9.73
N GLN A 72 1.48 -2.23 -10.82
CA GLN A 72 2.30 -1.83 -11.96
C GLN A 72 1.41 -1.68 -13.17
N ARG A 73 1.72 -0.74 -14.04
CA ARG A 73 1.07 -0.60 -15.34
C ARG A 73 2.05 -0.98 -16.43
N ILE A 74 1.72 -2.03 -17.17
CA ILE A 74 2.51 -2.48 -18.31
C ILE A 74 1.82 -1.99 -19.57
N THR A 75 2.56 -1.33 -20.45
CA THR A 75 2.07 -0.89 -21.75
C THR A 75 2.51 -1.84 -22.84
N GLY A 76 1.62 -2.07 -23.77
CA GLY A 76 1.86 -2.84 -24.99
C GLY A 76 1.65 -1.96 -26.21
N ARG A 77 2.42 -2.22 -27.25
CA ARG A 77 2.26 -1.58 -28.56
C ARG A 77 1.76 -2.60 -29.56
N LEU A 78 0.69 -2.23 -30.28
CA LEU A 78 0.18 -3.02 -31.38
C LEU A 78 1.12 -2.89 -32.58
N VAL A 79 1.58 -4.02 -33.11
CA VAL A 79 2.39 -4.09 -34.32
C VAL A 79 1.49 -4.56 -35.46
N LEU A 80 1.42 -3.75 -36.51
CA LEU A 80 0.59 -4.02 -37.68
C LEU A 80 1.45 -4.64 -38.76
N SER A 81 1.79 -5.91 -38.67
CA SER A 81 2.60 -6.60 -39.66
C SER A 81 1.77 -7.00 -40.90
N THR A 82 0.61 -7.60 -40.68
CA THR A 82 -0.29 -8.06 -41.74
C THR A 82 -1.05 -6.91 -42.38
N TRP A 83 -1.39 -5.87 -41.59
CA TRP A 83 -2.26 -4.77 -42.06
C TRP A 83 -1.52 -3.44 -42.28
N LYS A 84 -0.19 -3.44 -42.23
CA LYS A 84 0.64 -2.22 -42.34
C LYS A 84 0.35 -1.36 -43.55
N ASP A 85 -0.05 -1.97 -44.66
CA ASP A 85 -0.29 -1.29 -45.92
C ASP A 85 -1.73 -0.74 -46.06
N TYR A 86 -2.62 -1.12 -45.13
CA TYR A 86 -4.05 -0.81 -45.17
C TYR A 86 -4.53 0.04 -44.01
N ILE A 87 -3.77 0.15 -42.93
CA ILE A 87 -4.18 0.80 -41.69
C ILE A 87 -3.19 1.90 -41.34
N ALA A 88 -3.68 3.14 -41.31
CA ALA A 88 -2.95 4.27 -40.77
C ALA A 88 -3.43 4.48 -39.31
N PRO A 89 -2.63 4.14 -38.27
CA PRO A 89 -3.01 4.40 -36.90
C PRO A 89 -2.94 5.91 -36.64
N PRO A 90 -3.97 6.52 -36.01
CA PRO A 90 -3.81 7.83 -35.43
C PRO A 90 -2.73 7.79 -34.35
N GLU A 91 -2.03 8.89 -34.16
CA GLU A 91 -0.99 9.04 -33.15
C GLU A 91 -1.55 8.66 -31.77
N GLY A 92 -0.94 7.68 -31.07
CA GLY A 92 -1.39 7.16 -29.80
C GLY A 92 -2.45 6.03 -29.82
N ALA A 93 -3.07 5.72 -30.96
CA ALA A 93 -4.11 4.67 -31.05
C ALA A 93 -3.56 3.24 -31.03
N SER A 94 -2.25 3.05 -31.01
CA SER A 94 -1.59 1.73 -31.03
C SER A 94 -1.15 1.23 -29.65
N THR A 95 -1.49 1.93 -28.57
CA THR A 95 -1.04 1.58 -27.21
C THR A 95 -2.17 0.99 -26.40
N VAL A 96 -1.90 -0.12 -25.72
CA VAL A 96 -2.77 -0.77 -24.75
C VAL A 96 -2.06 -0.83 -23.40
N SER A 97 -2.79 -1.00 -22.31
CA SER A 97 -2.18 -1.16 -20.99
C SER A 97 -2.93 -2.15 -20.13
N VAL A 98 -2.20 -2.85 -19.28
CA VAL A 98 -2.71 -3.79 -18.29
C VAL A 98 -2.16 -3.40 -16.92
N LYS A 99 -2.97 -3.52 -15.88
CA LYS A 99 -2.52 -3.40 -14.50
C LYS A 99 -2.13 -4.78 -13.99
N VAL A 100 -0.98 -4.84 -13.35
CA VAL A 100 -0.48 -6.05 -12.69
C VAL A 100 -0.28 -5.76 -11.22
N LYS A 101 -0.96 -6.52 -10.37
CA LYS A 101 -0.77 -6.49 -8.92
C LYS A 101 -0.52 -7.90 -8.42
N LEU A 102 0.74 -8.19 -8.09
CA LEU A 102 1.14 -9.51 -7.62
C LEU A 102 0.62 -9.76 -6.19
N LYS A 103 0.26 -11.01 -5.89
CA LYS A 103 -0.09 -11.45 -4.54
C LYS A 103 1.16 -11.48 -3.67
N TYR A 104 1.07 -10.85 -2.52
CA TYR A 104 2.14 -10.76 -1.55
C TYR A 104 1.61 -11.02 -0.14
N ASP A 105 2.26 -11.90 0.60
CA ASP A 105 1.95 -12.14 2.01
C ASP A 105 2.83 -11.21 2.87
N PRO A 106 2.24 -10.22 3.57
CA PRO A 106 3.01 -9.27 4.35
C PRO A 106 3.84 -9.94 5.44
N VAL A 107 5.10 -9.56 5.56
CA VAL A 107 6.00 -10.07 6.59
C VAL A 107 5.72 -9.37 7.93
N VAL A 108 5.59 -10.15 9.01
CA VAL A 108 5.44 -9.59 10.37
C VAL A 108 6.81 -9.14 10.88
N PRO A 109 7.01 -7.83 11.19
CA PRO A 109 8.24 -7.36 11.79
C PRO A 109 8.43 -7.90 13.21
N VAL A 110 9.69 -8.02 13.63
CA VAL A 110 10.03 -8.31 15.03
C VAL A 110 10.22 -7.00 15.77
N ILE A 111 9.49 -6.79 16.85
CA ILE A 111 9.71 -5.65 17.75
C ILE A 111 10.95 -5.96 18.59
N VAL A 112 12.06 -5.28 18.27
CA VAL A 112 13.35 -5.47 18.95
C VAL A 112 13.50 -4.58 20.17
N THR A 113 12.78 -3.45 20.19
CA THR A 113 12.67 -2.57 21.34
C THR A 113 11.22 -2.17 21.50
N ALA A 114 10.62 -2.46 22.66
CA ALA A 114 9.29 -2.01 22.97
C ALA A 114 9.27 -0.48 23.21
N PRO A 115 8.19 0.22 22.87
CA PRO A 115 8.07 1.63 23.20
C PRO A 115 7.88 1.81 24.72
N THR A 116 8.24 3.00 25.19
CA THR A 116 8.03 3.41 26.59
C THR A 116 6.79 4.29 26.68
N PHE A 117 5.91 3.99 27.61
CA PHE A 117 4.79 4.88 27.92
C PHE A 117 5.26 6.00 28.83
N ARG A 118 4.95 7.26 28.50
CA ARG A 118 5.18 8.44 29.33
C ARG A 118 3.87 9.19 29.53
N TRP A 119 3.62 9.58 30.78
CA TRP A 119 2.48 10.37 31.16
C TRP A 119 2.93 11.70 31.80
N THR A 120 2.31 12.78 31.37
CA THR A 120 2.59 14.14 31.88
C THR A 120 1.28 14.90 32.10
N LYS A 121 1.26 15.80 33.09
CA LYS A 121 0.17 16.73 33.34
C LYS A 121 0.75 18.07 33.71
N GLY A 122 0.67 19.06 32.84
CA GLY A 122 1.41 20.31 32.97
C GLY A 122 2.91 20.03 33.12
N ASP A 123 3.53 20.63 34.12
CA ASP A 123 4.95 20.42 34.46
C ASP A 123 5.23 19.13 35.23
N PHE A 124 4.19 18.38 35.60
CA PHE A 124 4.31 17.15 36.36
C PHE A 124 4.58 15.97 35.46
N ARG A 125 5.63 15.20 35.77
CA ARG A 125 6.01 13.99 35.04
C ARG A 125 6.14 12.80 35.99
N LEU A 126 5.61 11.68 35.58
CA LEU A 126 5.86 10.38 36.20
C LEU A 126 7.08 9.70 35.58
N GLY A 127 7.56 8.66 36.24
CA GLY A 127 8.54 7.75 35.67
C GLY A 127 8.04 7.06 34.40
N ASP A 128 8.97 6.42 33.70
CA ASP A 128 8.65 5.63 32.50
C ASP A 128 7.68 4.50 32.86
N ASN A 129 6.67 4.30 32.00
CA ASN A 129 5.62 3.32 32.15
C ASN A 129 4.77 3.48 33.45
N GLN A 130 4.62 4.70 33.95
CA GLN A 130 3.79 5.00 35.12
C GLN A 130 2.61 5.88 34.75
N ILE A 131 1.48 5.69 35.48
CA ILE A 131 0.29 6.54 35.42
C ILE A 131 -0.34 6.63 36.80
N PHE A 132 -1.03 7.72 37.14
CA PHE A 132 -1.83 7.75 38.34
C PHE A 132 -3.12 6.93 38.19
N VAL A 133 -3.50 6.29 39.29
CA VAL A 133 -4.81 5.63 39.43
C VAL A 133 -5.91 6.63 39.11
N SER A 134 -6.89 6.21 38.31
CA SER A 134 -8.04 7.01 37.83
C SER A 134 -7.72 8.12 36.86
N GLU A 135 -6.47 8.34 36.47
CA GLU A 135 -6.16 9.22 35.35
C GLU A 135 -6.34 8.49 34.02
N THR A 136 -6.82 9.23 33.03
CA THR A 136 -6.93 8.71 31.68
C THR A 136 -5.64 8.95 30.91
N PHE A 137 -5.15 7.91 30.24
CA PHE A 137 -4.16 8.14 29.22
C PHE A 137 -4.88 8.39 27.89
N GLN A 138 -4.76 9.62 27.39
CA GLN A 138 -5.17 9.91 26.02
C GLN A 138 -4.12 9.32 25.10
N ILE A 139 -4.58 8.57 24.11
CA ILE A 139 -3.73 8.06 23.04
C ILE A 139 -3.50 9.24 22.10
N GLY A 140 -2.38 9.96 22.29
CA GLY A 140 -1.98 11.02 21.38
C GLY A 140 -1.43 10.42 20.10
N THR A 141 -1.94 10.85 18.97
CA THR A 141 -1.22 10.82 17.71
C THR A 141 -0.04 11.80 17.79
N GLU A 142 1.02 11.59 17.01
CA GLU A 142 2.34 12.22 17.05
C GLU A 142 2.46 13.76 17.19
N THR A 143 1.39 14.49 17.17
CA THR A 143 1.35 15.92 17.47
C THR A 143 0.66 16.15 18.79
N LEU A 144 1.45 16.41 19.82
CA LEU A 144 0.99 16.90 21.11
C LEU A 144 0.30 18.25 20.87
N PRO A 145 -1.01 18.40 21.17
CA PRO A 145 -1.59 19.72 21.21
C PRO A 145 -0.87 20.50 22.33
N GLU A 146 -0.35 21.68 22.05
CA GLU A 146 0.33 22.54 23.04
C GLU A 146 -0.55 22.89 24.24
N GLU A 147 -1.86 22.54 24.20
CA GLU A 147 -2.87 22.89 25.20
C GLU A 147 -3.45 21.69 25.96
N ALA A 148 -2.96 20.47 25.78
CA ALA A 148 -3.47 19.32 26.52
C ALA A 148 -2.84 19.26 27.90
N ASP A 149 -3.62 19.51 28.96
CA ASP A 149 -3.17 19.41 30.36
C ASP A 149 -2.72 18.01 30.78
N GLU A 150 -3.16 16.97 30.08
CA GLU A 150 -2.82 15.58 30.36
C GLU A 150 -2.46 14.84 29.07
N ILE A 151 -1.27 14.25 29.02
CA ILE A 151 -0.77 13.53 27.85
C ILE A 151 -0.12 12.22 28.25
N GLY A 152 -0.64 11.14 27.67
CA GLY A 152 0.04 9.87 27.65
C GLY A 152 0.54 9.56 26.24
N ALA A 153 1.82 9.25 26.08
CA ALA A 153 2.40 8.97 24.77
C ALA A 153 3.27 7.70 24.83
N LEU A 154 3.27 6.96 23.73
CA LEU A 154 4.26 5.90 23.49
C LEU A 154 5.46 6.52 22.78
N ILE A 155 6.64 6.42 23.39
CA ILE A 155 7.87 7.05 22.91
C ILE A 155 8.90 5.99 22.57
N GLY A 156 9.62 6.19 21.47
CA GLY A 156 10.63 5.24 21.02
C GLY A 156 10.02 3.97 20.45
N GLY A 157 10.72 2.86 20.70
CA GLY A 157 10.37 1.57 20.09
C GLY A 157 11.03 1.36 18.74
N GLU A 158 11.25 0.11 18.38
CA GLU A 158 11.85 -0.27 17.11
C GLU A 158 11.39 -1.64 16.65
N ALA A 159 11.03 -1.75 15.38
CA ALA A 159 10.70 -2.99 14.72
C ALA A 159 11.62 -3.26 13.53
N ARG A 160 11.96 -4.53 13.27
CA ARG A 160 12.90 -4.93 12.21
C ARG A 160 12.42 -6.16 11.45
N VAL A 161 12.85 -6.25 10.18
CA VAL A 161 12.77 -7.46 9.36
C VAL A 161 14.17 -7.71 8.79
N GLY A 162 14.73 -8.90 9.00
CA GLY A 162 16.05 -9.26 8.50
C GLY A 162 17.16 -8.27 8.93
N GLY A 163 17.06 -7.69 10.14
CA GLY A 163 18.00 -6.69 10.65
C GLY A 163 17.76 -5.25 10.19
N LYS A 164 16.92 -5.02 9.15
CA LYS A 164 16.58 -3.69 8.67
C LYS A 164 15.45 -3.10 9.52
N LYS A 165 15.62 -1.84 9.97
CA LYS A 165 14.57 -1.08 10.66
C LYS A 165 13.39 -0.84 9.71
N ILE A 166 12.18 -1.00 10.23
CA ILE A 166 10.92 -0.74 9.52
C ILE A 166 10.29 0.52 10.10
N ASP A 167 9.91 1.45 9.21
CA ASP A 167 9.20 2.66 9.58
C ASP A 167 7.75 2.34 9.91
N GLY A 168 7.22 3.01 10.93
CA GLY A 168 5.86 2.80 11.40
C GLY A 168 5.60 3.49 12.74
N THR A 169 4.41 3.28 13.29
CA THR A 169 3.95 3.91 14.52
C THR A 169 3.55 2.86 15.55
N PHE A 170 3.75 3.17 16.83
CA PHE A 170 3.24 2.38 17.95
C PHE A 170 1.95 2.99 18.47
N SER A 171 0.96 2.14 18.76
CA SER A 171 -0.30 2.54 19.38
C SER A 171 -0.76 1.49 20.38
N PHE A 172 -1.64 1.86 21.30
CA PHE A 172 -2.30 0.87 22.14
C PHE A 172 -3.28 0.04 21.33
N LYS A 173 -3.36 -1.25 21.62
CA LYS A 173 -4.33 -2.14 20.99
C LYS A 173 -5.75 -1.66 21.27
N ALA A 174 -6.64 -1.78 20.28
CA ALA A 174 -8.06 -1.48 20.46
C ALA A 174 -8.64 -2.31 21.62
N GLY A 175 -9.41 -1.64 22.50
CA GLY A 175 -9.95 -2.26 23.71
C GLY A 175 -9.04 -2.18 24.94
N THR A 176 -7.83 -1.60 24.83
CA THR A 176 -7.02 -1.29 26.02
C THR A 176 -7.80 -0.39 26.98
N PRO A 177 -7.84 -0.69 28.30
CA PRO A 177 -8.50 0.17 29.28
C PRO A 177 -7.93 1.59 29.22
N LYS A 178 -8.81 2.60 29.29
CA LYS A 178 -8.38 4.00 29.25
C LYS A 178 -7.87 4.52 30.60
N TRP A 179 -8.07 3.79 31.68
CA TRP A 179 -7.65 4.13 33.03
C TRP A 179 -7.61 2.88 33.91
N PHE A 180 -6.92 2.94 35.04
CA PHE A 180 -6.83 1.88 36.01
C PHE A 180 -7.48 2.31 37.34
N SER A 181 -8.33 1.46 37.92
CA SER A 181 -9.06 1.76 39.14
C SER A 181 -8.30 1.50 40.44
N ALA A 182 -7.20 0.76 40.37
CA ALA A 182 -6.37 0.39 41.50
C ALA A 182 -4.88 0.53 41.19
N ALA A 183 -4.07 0.71 42.23
CA ALA A 183 -2.62 0.67 42.08
C ALA A 183 -2.15 -0.76 41.78
N GLY A 184 -1.15 -0.89 40.90
CA GLY A 184 -0.59 -2.18 40.50
C GLY A 184 0.04 -2.09 39.10
N THR A 185 0.62 -3.20 38.68
CA THR A 185 1.22 -3.34 37.36
C THR A 185 0.22 -4.01 36.41
N TYR A 186 -0.02 -3.37 35.27
CA TYR A 186 -0.93 -3.84 34.25
C TYR A 186 -0.16 -4.10 32.96
N ASN A 187 -0.30 -5.28 32.40
CA ASN A 187 0.29 -5.61 31.11
C ASN A 187 -0.62 -5.12 29.99
N VAL A 188 -0.11 -4.19 29.18
CA VAL A 188 -0.86 -3.53 28.13
C VAL A 188 -0.27 -3.91 26.78
N THR A 189 -1.13 -4.31 25.84
CA THR A 189 -0.71 -4.66 24.48
C THR A 189 -0.57 -3.40 23.64
N VAL A 190 0.57 -3.31 22.96
CA VAL A 190 0.90 -2.25 22.00
C VAL A 190 1.06 -2.87 20.62
N VAL A 191 0.55 -2.18 19.62
CA VAL A 191 0.61 -2.58 18.21
C VAL A 191 1.58 -1.66 17.47
N PHE A 192 2.52 -2.26 16.78
CA PHE A 192 3.32 -1.57 15.77
C PHE A 192 2.60 -1.68 14.43
N THR A 193 2.28 -0.53 13.82
CA THR A 193 1.69 -0.45 12.48
C THR A 193 2.75 0.06 11.51
N PRO A 194 3.25 -0.77 10.57
CA PRO A 194 4.19 -0.34 9.56
C PRO A 194 3.61 0.74 8.64
N SER A 195 4.44 1.67 8.17
CA SER A 195 4.05 2.66 7.16
C SER A 195 3.75 1.99 5.81
N ASP A 196 4.48 0.93 5.49
CA ASP A 196 4.24 0.09 4.31
C ASP A 196 3.41 -1.14 4.70
N THR A 197 2.09 -1.01 4.71
CA THR A 197 1.15 -2.09 5.04
C THR A 197 0.99 -3.13 3.94
N VAL A 198 1.58 -2.92 2.77
CA VAL A 198 1.58 -3.90 1.68
C VAL A 198 2.67 -4.94 1.91
N ARG A 199 3.87 -4.50 2.30
CA ARG A 199 5.01 -5.39 2.55
C ARG A 199 5.03 -5.97 3.96
N TYR A 200 4.51 -5.24 4.94
CA TYR A 200 4.63 -5.62 6.34
C TYR A 200 3.28 -5.66 7.03
N ALA A 201 3.04 -6.70 7.81
CA ALA A 201 1.88 -6.81 8.68
C ALA A 201 2.13 -6.11 10.02
N PRO A 202 1.09 -5.71 10.76
CA PRO A 202 1.24 -5.22 12.12
C PRO A 202 1.87 -6.28 13.04
N ALA A 203 2.63 -5.80 14.05
CA ALA A 203 3.22 -6.64 15.09
C ALA A 203 2.77 -6.16 16.47
N GLU A 204 2.71 -7.07 17.44
CA GLU A 204 2.26 -6.75 18.77
C GLU A 204 3.37 -7.03 19.81
N CYS A 205 3.43 -6.21 20.86
CA CYS A 205 4.20 -6.49 22.06
C CYS A 205 3.41 -6.06 23.29
N THR A 206 3.88 -6.48 24.46
CA THR A 206 3.29 -6.11 25.75
C THR A 206 4.28 -5.26 26.54
N ILE A 207 3.79 -4.15 27.10
CA ILE A 207 4.54 -3.31 28.03
C ILE A 207 3.86 -3.31 29.40
N PRO A 208 4.62 -3.34 30.50
CA PRO A 208 4.06 -3.15 31.83
C PRO A 208 3.78 -1.66 32.07
N ILE A 209 2.61 -1.32 32.58
CA ILE A 209 2.28 0.03 33.04
C ILE A 209 1.95 -0.07 34.54
N GLU A 210 2.64 0.72 35.35
CA GLU A 210 2.44 0.81 36.77
C GLU A 210 1.45 1.93 37.11
N ALA A 211 0.28 1.57 37.63
CA ALA A 211 -0.66 2.55 38.18
C ALA A 211 -0.28 2.87 39.64
N VAL A 212 0.07 4.13 39.92
CA VAL A 212 0.53 4.58 41.23
C VAL A 212 -0.52 5.48 41.89
N LYS A 213 -0.59 5.41 43.24
CA LYS A 213 -1.46 6.31 44.02
C LYS A 213 -0.85 7.69 44.13
N ARG A 214 -1.69 8.73 44.12
CA ARG A 214 -1.27 10.07 44.50
C ARG A 214 -0.99 10.09 46.01
N THR A 215 0.16 10.61 46.40
CA THR A 215 0.44 10.87 47.81
C THR A 215 -0.06 12.28 48.15
N LEU A 216 -0.99 12.40 49.06
CA LEU A 216 -1.35 13.70 49.63
C LEU A 216 -0.16 14.17 50.48
N LEU A 217 0.52 15.22 50.03
CA LEU A 217 1.36 15.98 50.93
C LEU A 217 0.45 16.69 51.90
N SER A 218 0.60 16.42 53.21
CA SER A 218 -0.15 17.09 54.30
C SER A 218 -0.04 18.60 54.12
N ILE A 219 -1.16 19.25 54.22
CA ILE A 219 -1.29 20.73 54.34
C ILE A 219 -0.71 21.13 55.70
#